data_687f7a89e4dd8555a500d65fa6454860
#
_entry.id   687f7a89e4dd8555a500d65fa6454860
#
_cell.length_a   1.000
_cell.length_b   1.000
_cell.length_c   1.000
_cell.angle_alpha   90.00
_cell.angle_beta   90.00
_cell.angle_gamma   90.00
#
_symmetry.space_group_name_H-M   'P 1'
#
loop_
_entity.id
_entity.type
_entity.pdbx_description
1 polymer ?
#
loop_
_entity_poly.entity_id
_entity_poly.type
_entity_poly.pdbx_seq_one_letter_code
_entity_poly.pdbx_strand_id
1 'polypeptide(L)'
;MHVLLKMFPVIFLTALVGCSQQPASLSSLEVPRLQVIDTHPVVRGETLYSIAWKYDLNVVTLARVNGISTTATIHPGQVLNLDSSSGAVPKTARVTSKVTPDKAGKTTKTVADSPARAPTGRPARRATLVTKVPQPITARRAAAPVTDSDVAVNSQRQWRWPVRGKVVEAFNIAKLHKGIKIKALARAAVRSSAPGEIVYAGNGLRGYGKLVIIKHSELLLSAYAHNYEILVREGQRVDTMQIITKLGSSGTLYFEIRKDGKPVDPASYLNQ
;
A
#
# COMPACT_ATOMS: atom_id res chain seq x y z
N MET A 1 35.34 12.55 -102.13
CA MET A 1 33.91 12.58 -102.53
C MET A 1 33.10 12.91 -101.31
N HIS A 2 32.59 14.13 -101.25
CA HIS A 2 32.03 14.78 -100.07
C HIS A 2 30.54 14.48 -99.95
N VAL A 3 30.09 14.09 -98.78
CA VAL A 3 28.70 14.11 -98.42
C VAL A 3 28.51 14.93 -97.16
N LEU A 4 27.97 16.13 -97.38
CA LEU A 4 27.54 17.04 -96.29
C LEU A 4 26.31 16.45 -95.61
N LEU A 5 26.40 16.19 -94.30
CA LEU A 5 25.25 15.87 -93.50
C LEU A 5 24.86 17.11 -92.70
N LYS A 6 23.66 17.63 -93.04
CA LYS A 6 23.10 18.81 -92.40
C LYS A 6 22.64 18.45 -90.98
N MET A 7 23.22 19.09 -89.96
CA MET A 7 22.72 19.07 -88.58
C MET A 7 21.51 19.98 -88.42
N PHE A 8 20.39 19.41 -88.06
CA PHE A 8 19.23 20.14 -87.51
C PHE A 8 19.36 20.21 -86.01
N PRO A 9 19.24 21.38 -85.34
CA PRO A 9 19.21 21.47 -83.95
C PRO A 9 17.74 21.16 -83.41
N VAL A 10 17.59 20.07 -82.74
CA VAL A 10 16.35 19.80 -82.01
C VAL A 10 16.44 20.57 -80.69
N ILE A 11 15.63 21.63 -80.60
CA ILE A 11 15.43 22.39 -79.35
C ILE A 11 14.59 21.53 -78.44
N PHE A 12 15.20 20.94 -77.44
CA PHE A 12 14.50 20.21 -76.39
C PHE A 12 14.02 21.20 -75.31
N LEU A 13 12.77 21.58 -75.40
CA LEU A 13 12.12 22.42 -74.41
C LEU A 13 11.82 21.57 -73.15
N THR A 14 12.73 21.58 -72.18
CA THR A 14 12.53 20.93 -70.88
C THR A 14 11.56 21.78 -70.06
N ALA A 15 10.29 21.31 -69.92
CA ALA A 15 9.33 21.83 -68.97
C ALA A 15 9.78 21.47 -67.53
N LEU A 16 10.23 22.44 -66.77
CA LEU A 16 10.48 22.36 -65.33
C LEU A 16 9.16 22.25 -64.63
N VAL A 17 8.68 21.02 -64.33
CA VAL A 17 7.60 20.77 -63.38
C VAL A 17 8.17 21.04 -62.01
N GLY A 18 7.96 22.21 -61.45
CA GLY A 18 8.24 22.57 -60.08
C GLY A 18 7.33 21.79 -59.16
N CYS A 19 7.82 20.74 -58.50
CA CYS A 19 7.19 20.15 -57.35
C CYS A 19 7.23 21.19 -56.23
N SER A 20 6.10 21.89 -55.98
CA SER A 20 5.90 22.63 -54.74
C SER A 20 5.74 21.61 -53.60
N GLN A 21 6.84 21.29 -52.94
CA GLN A 21 6.79 20.59 -51.64
C GLN A 21 6.17 21.56 -50.64
N GLN A 22 4.87 21.39 -50.41
CA GLN A 22 4.23 21.98 -49.23
C GLN A 22 5.00 21.45 -48.02
N PRO A 23 5.51 22.34 -47.11
CA PRO A 23 6.07 21.86 -45.85
C PRO A 23 4.94 21.12 -45.15
N ALA A 24 5.15 19.83 -44.84
CA ALA A 24 4.25 19.08 -43.99
C ALA A 24 4.08 19.90 -42.71
N SER A 25 2.87 20.35 -42.46
CA SER A 25 2.49 20.93 -41.17
C SER A 25 2.88 19.87 -40.13
N LEU A 26 3.90 20.17 -39.34
CA LEU A 26 4.15 19.44 -38.10
C LEU A 26 2.90 19.68 -37.25
N SER A 27 1.81 18.95 -37.55
CA SER A 27 0.72 18.77 -36.60
C SER A 27 1.40 18.37 -35.32
N SER A 28 1.35 19.26 -34.33
CA SER A 28 1.93 19.08 -33.02
C SER A 28 1.76 17.62 -32.66
N LEU A 29 2.89 16.92 -32.48
CA LEU A 29 2.91 15.68 -31.72
C LEU A 29 2.26 16.05 -30.41
N GLU A 30 0.96 15.79 -30.32
CA GLU A 30 0.23 15.89 -29.07
C GLU A 30 0.91 14.90 -28.15
N VAL A 31 1.89 15.40 -27.40
CA VAL A 31 2.54 14.62 -26.35
C VAL A 31 1.39 14.11 -25.51
N PRO A 32 1.17 12.78 -25.42
CA PRO A 32 0.08 12.27 -24.62
C PRO A 32 0.23 12.93 -23.25
N ARG A 33 -0.74 13.76 -22.85
CA ARG A 33 -0.75 14.31 -21.49
C ARG A 33 -0.67 13.10 -20.60
N LEU A 34 0.42 13.00 -19.83
CA LEU A 34 0.50 12.05 -18.73
C LEU A 34 -0.81 12.20 -18.00
N GLN A 35 -1.68 11.18 -18.10
CA GLN A 35 -2.92 11.18 -17.36
C GLN A 35 -2.53 11.21 -15.88
N VAL A 36 -2.65 12.37 -15.28
CA VAL A 36 -2.56 12.50 -13.84
C VAL A 36 -3.73 11.69 -13.30
N ILE A 37 -3.43 10.61 -12.61
CA ILE A 37 -4.47 9.80 -11.97
C ILE A 37 -4.87 10.57 -10.71
N ASP A 38 -5.94 11.36 -10.82
CA ASP A 38 -6.39 12.22 -9.72
C ASP A 38 -7.24 11.46 -8.70
N THR A 39 -7.73 10.26 -9.05
CA THR A 39 -8.61 9.46 -8.19
C THR A 39 -8.28 7.97 -8.25
N HIS A 40 -8.61 7.26 -7.16
CA HIS A 40 -8.49 5.81 -7.06
C HIS A 40 -9.77 5.18 -6.52
N PRO A 41 -10.45 4.30 -7.27
CA PRO A 41 -11.52 3.49 -6.73
C PRO A 41 -10.96 2.36 -5.86
N VAL A 42 -11.34 2.35 -4.60
CA VAL A 42 -10.90 1.34 -3.62
C VAL A 42 -11.38 -0.03 -4.05
N VAL A 43 -10.49 -0.99 -4.10
CA VAL A 43 -10.83 -2.40 -4.35
C VAL A 43 -10.73 -3.22 -3.06
N ARG A 44 -11.34 -4.41 -3.07
CA ARG A 44 -11.34 -5.30 -1.90
C ARG A 44 -9.91 -5.65 -1.45
N GLY A 45 -9.64 -5.51 -0.15
CA GLY A 45 -8.34 -5.83 0.47
C GLY A 45 -7.30 -4.72 0.36
N GLU A 46 -7.67 -3.53 -0.12
CA GLU A 46 -6.84 -2.35 0.00
C GLU A 46 -7.08 -1.62 1.34
N THR A 47 -6.02 -1.04 1.88
CA THR A 47 -6.04 -0.12 3.00
C THR A 47 -5.60 1.26 2.53
N LEU A 48 -5.89 2.31 3.32
CA LEU A 48 -5.42 3.65 3.00
C LEU A 48 -3.89 3.70 2.88
N TYR A 49 -3.19 2.91 3.70
CA TYR A 49 -1.73 2.77 3.64
C TYR A 49 -1.25 2.08 2.36
N SER A 50 -1.94 1.02 1.90
CA SER A 50 -1.56 0.35 0.65
C SER A 50 -1.78 1.22 -0.57
N ILE A 51 -2.84 2.05 -0.57
CA ILE A 51 -3.10 3.02 -1.64
C ILE A 51 -2.06 4.14 -1.62
N ALA A 52 -1.78 4.72 -0.45
CA ALA A 52 -0.71 5.71 -0.30
C ALA A 52 0.64 5.15 -0.77
N TRP A 53 0.93 3.90 -0.42
CA TRP A 53 2.13 3.19 -0.87
C TRP A 53 2.21 3.04 -2.39
N LYS A 54 1.11 2.66 -3.02
CA LYS A 54 0.99 2.46 -4.48
C LYS A 54 1.32 3.72 -5.28
N TYR A 55 0.91 4.87 -4.77
CA TYR A 55 1.05 6.16 -5.46
C TYR A 55 2.19 7.05 -4.91
N ASP A 56 3.07 6.53 -4.06
CA ASP A 56 4.17 7.26 -3.41
C ASP A 56 3.68 8.53 -2.65
N LEU A 57 2.51 8.44 -2.03
CA LEU A 57 1.87 9.52 -1.28
C LEU A 57 2.11 9.37 0.22
N ASN A 58 2.10 10.51 0.92
CA ASN A 58 1.98 10.53 2.37
C ASN A 58 0.54 10.15 2.77
N VAL A 59 0.39 9.16 3.65
CA VAL A 59 -0.93 8.67 4.08
C VAL A 59 -1.73 9.71 4.84
N VAL A 60 -1.06 10.57 5.63
CA VAL A 60 -1.72 11.65 6.39
C VAL A 60 -2.29 12.68 5.42
N THR A 61 -1.54 13.03 4.38
CA THR A 61 -2.01 13.93 3.33
C THR A 61 -3.17 13.31 2.54
N LEU A 62 -3.04 12.03 2.16
CA LEU A 62 -4.12 11.30 1.47
C LEU A 62 -5.40 11.26 2.31
N ALA A 63 -5.29 10.98 3.61
CA ALA A 63 -6.41 11.00 4.54
C ALA A 63 -7.07 12.39 4.59
N ARG A 64 -6.26 13.44 4.74
CA ARG A 64 -6.71 14.82 4.86
C ARG A 64 -7.46 15.31 3.62
N VAL A 65 -6.95 15.07 2.41
CA VAL A 65 -7.61 15.52 1.17
C VAL A 65 -8.92 14.79 0.91
N ASN A 66 -9.11 13.63 1.53
CA ASN A 66 -10.34 12.86 1.48
C ASN A 66 -11.26 13.07 2.68
N GLY A 67 -10.89 13.91 3.65
CA GLY A 67 -11.69 14.19 4.85
C GLY A 67 -11.88 12.98 5.76
N ILE A 68 -10.92 12.04 5.77
CA ILE A 68 -10.96 10.83 6.60
C ILE A 68 -9.75 10.75 7.53
N SER A 69 -9.85 9.94 8.59
CA SER A 69 -8.71 9.62 9.47
C SER A 69 -7.77 8.62 8.80
N THR A 70 -6.47 8.62 9.17
CA THR A 70 -5.51 7.59 8.76
C THR A 70 -5.88 6.19 9.25
N THR A 71 -6.70 6.10 10.31
CA THR A 71 -7.23 4.84 10.86
C THR A 71 -8.63 4.50 10.34
N ALA A 72 -9.20 5.32 9.44
CA ALA A 72 -10.53 5.07 8.89
C ALA A 72 -10.57 3.80 8.05
N THR A 73 -11.63 3.02 8.22
CA THR A 73 -11.93 1.92 7.31
C THR A 73 -12.43 2.50 5.98
N ILE A 74 -11.78 2.12 4.89
CA ILE A 74 -12.22 2.43 3.53
C ILE A 74 -12.96 1.22 2.95
N HIS A 75 -13.89 1.47 2.04
CA HIS A 75 -14.78 0.43 1.52
C HIS A 75 -14.60 0.25 0.02
N PRO A 76 -14.71 -0.98 -0.52
CA PRO A 76 -14.70 -1.21 -1.96
C PRO A 76 -15.75 -0.34 -2.68
N GLY A 77 -15.32 0.29 -3.77
CA GLY A 77 -16.13 1.26 -4.53
C GLY A 77 -16.04 2.70 -4.04
N GLN A 78 -15.48 2.96 -2.86
CA GLN A 78 -15.16 4.33 -2.42
C GLN A 78 -14.11 4.92 -3.36
N VAL A 79 -14.31 6.16 -3.81
CA VAL A 79 -13.34 6.87 -4.66
C VAL A 79 -12.52 7.81 -3.79
N LEU A 80 -11.20 7.63 -3.79
CA LEU A 80 -10.27 8.51 -3.10
C LEU A 80 -9.63 9.50 -4.07
N ASN A 81 -9.56 10.75 -3.67
CA ASN A 81 -8.79 11.79 -4.34
C ASN A 81 -7.29 11.59 -4.01
N LEU A 82 -6.46 11.52 -5.04
CA LEU A 82 -5.00 11.35 -4.91
C LEU A 82 -4.24 12.67 -5.01
N ASP A 83 -4.91 13.75 -5.44
CA ASP A 83 -4.28 15.05 -5.62
C ASP A 83 -3.93 15.68 -4.25
N SER A 84 -2.66 15.56 -3.88
CA SER A 84 -2.12 16.13 -2.65
C SER A 84 -1.88 17.65 -2.73
N SER A 85 -1.99 18.25 -3.92
CA SER A 85 -1.80 19.70 -4.14
C SER A 85 -3.06 20.50 -3.84
N SER A 86 -4.24 19.88 -4.01
CA SER A 86 -5.51 20.53 -3.71
C SER A 86 -5.83 20.45 -2.22
N GLY A 87 -5.53 21.50 -1.47
CA GLY A 87 -5.99 21.67 -0.07
C GLY A 87 -7.51 21.86 0.05
N ALA A 88 -8.28 21.58 -0.98
CA ALA A 88 -9.73 21.69 -1.00
C ALA A 88 -10.36 20.40 -0.45
N VAL A 89 -11.05 20.54 0.68
CA VAL A 89 -11.97 19.53 1.20
C VAL A 89 -12.98 19.20 0.09
N PRO A 90 -13.09 17.91 -0.34
CA PRO A 90 -14.12 17.54 -1.30
C PRO A 90 -15.49 17.90 -0.72
N LYS A 91 -16.25 18.75 -1.41
CA LYS A 91 -17.67 18.89 -1.12
C LYS A 91 -18.28 17.48 -1.26
N THR A 92 -18.73 16.94 -0.15
CA THR A 92 -19.51 15.71 -0.07
C THR A 92 -20.49 15.64 -1.23
N ALA A 93 -20.27 14.75 -2.17
CA ALA A 93 -21.29 14.38 -3.15
C ALA A 93 -22.42 13.76 -2.33
N ARG A 94 -23.46 14.57 -2.12
CA ARG A 94 -24.73 14.18 -1.51
C ARG A 94 -25.35 13.15 -2.44
N VAL A 95 -25.16 11.89 -2.13
CA VAL A 95 -25.89 10.80 -2.76
C VAL A 95 -27.36 10.97 -2.35
N THR A 96 -28.11 11.65 -3.18
CA THR A 96 -29.57 11.66 -3.11
C THR A 96 -30.06 10.30 -3.59
N SER A 97 -30.16 9.37 -2.67
CA SER A 97 -30.93 8.15 -2.86
C SER A 97 -32.40 8.56 -2.96
N LYS A 98 -32.91 8.68 -4.19
CA LYS A 98 -34.31 8.85 -4.47
C LYS A 98 -34.98 7.50 -4.19
N VAL A 99 -35.41 7.31 -2.94
CA VAL A 99 -36.29 6.22 -2.57
C VAL A 99 -37.67 6.58 -3.10
N THR A 100 -38.13 5.88 -4.12
CA THR A 100 -39.53 5.88 -4.54
C THR A 100 -40.28 4.95 -3.59
N PRO A 101 -41.33 5.40 -2.91
CA PRO A 101 -42.17 4.50 -2.13
C PRO A 101 -43.15 3.81 -3.05
N ASP A 102 -43.09 2.51 -3.19
CA ASP A 102 -44.17 1.73 -3.78
C ASP A 102 -45.01 1.07 -2.69
N LYS A 103 -46.27 0.96 -3.02
CA LYS A 103 -47.48 1.00 -2.22
C LYS A 103 -47.87 -0.42 -1.77
N ALA A 104 -48.22 -0.53 -0.50
CA ALA A 104 -49.19 -1.40 0.15
C ALA A 104 -49.54 -2.77 -0.46
N GLY A 105 -49.36 -3.81 0.34
CA GLY A 105 -50.02 -5.10 0.22
C GLY A 105 -50.16 -5.74 1.61
N LYS A 106 -51.36 -5.62 2.18
CA LYS A 106 -51.87 -6.09 3.45
C LYS A 106 -52.25 -7.57 3.35
N THR A 107 -51.90 -8.43 4.32
CA THR A 107 -52.78 -9.49 4.88
C THR A 107 -52.04 -10.35 5.91
N THR A 108 -52.33 -10.16 7.10
CA THR A 108 -52.99 -10.94 8.18
C THR A 108 -52.76 -12.45 8.32
N LYS A 109 -52.54 -12.77 9.59
CA LYS A 109 -52.96 -13.91 10.45
C LYS A 109 -51.89 -14.95 10.72
N THR A 110 -51.50 -15.22 11.91
CA THR A 110 -52.06 -15.47 13.26
C THR A 110 -51.69 -16.89 13.74
N VAL A 111 -51.28 -16.98 15.02
CA VAL A 111 -51.46 -18.04 16.04
C VAL A 111 -50.36 -19.10 16.14
N ALA A 112 -49.59 -18.99 17.22
CA ALA A 112 -49.55 -19.80 18.48
C ALA A 112 -49.00 -21.22 18.24
N ASP A 113 -48.10 -21.71 19.04
CA ASP A 113 -48.25 -22.13 20.45
C ASP A 113 -46.90 -22.63 21.00
N SER A 114 -46.67 -22.37 22.25
CA SER A 114 -45.63 -23.02 23.08
C SER A 114 -46.29 -24.21 23.78
N PRO A 115 -45.59 -25.28 24.24
CA PRO A 115 -44.98 -25.18 25.56
C PRO A 115 -43.77 -26.06 25.90
N ALA A 116 -43.06 -25.59 26.87
CA ALA A 116 -42.16 -26.16 27.85
C ALA A 116 -42.09 -27.69 28.07
N ARG A 117 -40.86 -28.16 28.36
CA ARG A 117 -40.63 -29.14 29.43
C ARG A 117 -39.16 -29.22 29.86
N ALA A 118 -38.86 -28.82 31.09
CA ALA A 118 -37.75 -29.36 31.88
C ALA A 118 -38.22 -30.66 32.57
N PRO A 119 -37.32 -31.57 32.99
CA PRO A 119 -37.03 -31.61 34.43
C PRO A 119 -35.55 -31.99 34.77
N THR A 120 -35.04 -31.31 35.79
CA THR A 120 -34.51 -31.81 37.07
C THR A 120 -33.63 -33.05 37.14
N GLY A 121 -32.45 -32.87 37.76
CA GLY A 121 -31.65 -33.94 38.33
C GLY A 121 -30.29 -33.49 38.87
N ARG A 122 -30.24 -33.16 40.18
CA ARG A 122 -29.06 -33.05 41.06
C ARG A 122 -28.90 -34.39 41.80
N PRO A 123 -27.73 -34.84 42.38
CA PRO A 123 -26.88 -34.03 43.29
C PRO A 123 -25.35 -34.34 43.29
N ALA A 124 -24.64 -33.36 43.80
CA ALA A 124 -23.44 -33.33 44.63
C ALA A 124 -22.43 -34.49 44.71
N ARG A 125 -21.14 -34.19 44.52
CA ARG A 125 -20.08 -34.60 45.42
C ARG A 125 -19.01 -33.49 45.59
N ARG A 126 -18.82 -33.16 46.85
CA ARG A 126 -17.85 -32.26 47.47
C ARG A 126 -16.48 -32.91 47.51
N ALA A 127 -15.44 -32.22 47.03
CA ALA A 127 -14.08 -32.48 47.44
C ALA A 127 -13.35 -31.16 47.57
N THR A 128 -13.07 -30.80 48.78
CA THR A 128 -12.21 -29.71 49.23
C THR A 128 -10.77 -30.01 48.92
N LEU A 129 -10.06 -29.09 48.20
CA LEU A 129 -8.63 -29.02 48.26
C LEU A 129 -8.18 -27.54 48.32
N VAL A 130 -7.36 -27.33 49.31
CA VAL A 130 -6.84 -26.11 49.89
C VAL A 130 -6.11 -25.25 48.86
N THR A 131 -6.53 -24.03 48.78
CA THR A 131 -5.97 -22.96 47.97
C THR A 131 -4.78 -22.34 48.66
N LYS A 132 -3.67 -22.29 47.97
CA LYS A 132 -2.56 -21.41 48.30
C LYS A 132 -2.69 -20.15 47.47
N VAL A 133 -3.04 -19.05 48.12
CA VAL A 133 -3.14 -17.70 47.55
C VAL A 133 -1.72 -17.19 47.17
N PRO A 134 -1.46 -16.72 45.95
CA PRO A 134 -0.29 -15.91 45.70
C PRO A 134 -0.56 -14.45 46.04
N GLN A 135 0.36 -13.85 46.75
CA GLN A 135 0.33 -12.46 47.18
C GLN A 135 0.39 -11.48 46.00
N PRO A 136 -0.11 -10.26 46.12
CA PRO A 136 -0.09 -9.24 45.07
C PRO A 136 1.35 -8.72 44.91
N ILE A 137 1.85 -8.77 43.67
CA ILE A 137 3.12 -8.18 43.28
C ILE A 137 2.93 -6.66 43.26
N THR A 138 3.67 -6.01 44.12
CA THR A 138 3.81 -4.57 44.30
C THR A 138 3.93 -3.77 43.02
N ALA A 139 3.16 -2.71 42.99
CA ALA A 139 3.29 -1.43 42.29
C ALA A 139 4.32 -1.35 41.14
N ARG A 140 3.82 -1.44 39.92
CA ARG A 140 4.51 -0.94 38.74
C ARG A 140 4.62 0.57 38.84
N ARG A 141 5.86 1.03 39.11
CA ARG A 141 6.26 2.43 39.10
C ARG A 141 5.74 3.10 37.82
N ALA A 142 4.92 4.14 37.99
CA ALA A 142 4.40 4.96 36.91
C ALA A 142 5.58 5.51 36.09
N ALA A 143 5.66 5.11 34.84
CA ALA A 143 6.59 5.70 33.88
C ALA A 143 6.14 7.13 33.59
N ALA A 144 7.04 8.08 33.69
CA ALA A 144 6.83 9.47 33.31
C ALA A 144 6.39 9.55 31.84
N PRO A 145 5.61 10.56 31.45
CA PRO A 145 5.21 10.73 30.05
C PRO A 145 6.45 11.02 29.20
N VAL A 146 6.83 10.06 28.35
CA VAL A 146 7.85 10.24 27.31
C VAL A 146 7.28 11.15 26.24
N THR A 147 7.95 12.27 25.97
CA THR A 147 7.57 13.19 24.92
C THR A 147 7.85 12.57 23.55
N ASP A 148 7.00 12.89 22.55
CA ASP A 148 7.11 12.36 21.17
C ASP A 148 8.51 12.56 20.53
N SER A 149 9.23 13.58 20.98
CA SER A 149 10.60 13.88 20.53
C SER A 149 11.62 12.82 20.97
N ASP A 150 11.49 12.27 22.19
CA ASP A 150 12.41 11.25 22.72
C ASP A 150 12.18 9.88 22.06
N VAL A 151 10.93 9.60 21.64
CA VAL A 151 10.59 8.38 20.90
C VAL A 151 11.18 8.41 19.50
N ALA A 152 11.16 9.57 18.83
CA ALA A 152 11.67 9.70 17.46
C ALA A 152 13.20 9.57 17.37
N VAL A 153 13.95 10.12 18.34
CA VAL A 153 15.42 10.08 18.36
C VAL A 153 15.92 8.69 18.77
N ASN A 154 15.21 8.01 19.68
CA ASN A 154 15.60 6.68 20.13
C ASN A 154 15.20 5.55 19.16
N SER A 155 14.20 5.76 18.33
CA SER A 155 13.76 4.77 17.33
C SER A 155 14.75 4.58 16.19
N GLN A 156 15.56 5.58 15.82
CA GLN A 156 16.61 5.44 14.79
C GLN A 156 17.77 4.52 15.21
N ARG A 157 17.98 4.33 16.51
CA ARG A 157 19.09 3.47 17.04
C ARG A 157 18.71 2.00 17.19
N GLN A 158 17.47 1.60 16.93
CA GLN A 158 16.97 0.25 17.23
C GLN A 158 16.59 -0.59 16.03
N TRP A 159 16.82 -0.10 14.79
CA TRP A 159 16.49 -0.86 13.60
C TRP A 159 17.45 -2.04 13.40
N ARG A 160 16.89 -3.22 13.19
CA ARG A 160 17.64 -4.46 12.98
C ARG A 160 17.41 -4.98 11.56
N TRP A 161 18.40 -5.68 11.03
CA TRP A 161 18.25 -6.37 9.76
C TRP A 161 17.09 -7.36 9.81
N PRO A 162 16.14 -7.30 8.86
CA PRO A 162 14.92 -8.11 8.88
C PRO A 162 15.20 -9.59 8.63
N VAL A 163 16.32 -9.91 7.99
CA VAL A 163 16.77 -11.27 7.71
C VAL A 163 18.30 -11.26 7.60
N ARG A 164 18.95 -12.34 8.01
CA ARG A 164 20.39 -12.54 7.78
C ARG A 164 20.63 -12.90 6.32
N GLY A 165 21.45 -12.12 5.60
CA GLY A 165 21.70 -12.34 4.19
C GLY A 165 22.63 -11.30 3.58
N LYS A 166 22.85 -11.39 2.27
CA LYS A 166 23.67 -10.46 1.50
C LYS A 166 22.76 -9.50 0.73
N VAL A 167 23.02 -8.20 0.78
CA VAL A 167 22.38 -7.23 -0.11
C VAL A 167 22.86 -7.50 -1.53
N VAL A 168 21.93 -7.85 -2.42
CA VAL A 168 22.19 -8.15 -3.84
C VAL A 168 21.74 -7.02 -4.76
N GLU A 169 20.85 -6.15 -4.27
CA GLU A 169 20.45 -4.93 -4.95
C GLU A 169 20.33 -3.82 -3.89
N ALA A 170 21.13 -2.76 -4.05
CA ALA A 170 21.13 -1.62 -3.16
C ALA A 170 20.07 -0.60 -3.56
N PHE A 171 19.68 0.25 -2.61
CA PHE A 171 18.84 1.42 -2.86
C PHE A 171 19.49 2.33 -3.91
N ASN A 172 18.71 2.73 -4.92
CA ASN A 172 19.16 3.67 -5.96
C ASN A 172 17.93 4.29 -6.64
N ILE A 173 17.55 5.48 -6.21
CA ILE A 173 16.35 6.14 -6.71
C ILE A 173 16.46 6.51 -8.21
N ALA A 174 17.66 6.82 -8.70
CA ALA A 174 17.89 7.12 -10.12
C ALA A 174 17.65 5.90 -11.03
N LYS A 175 17.82 4.69 -10.48
CA LYS A 175 17.50 3.42 -11.15
C LYS A 175 16.13 2.87 -10.77
N LEU A 176 15.30 3.66 -10.08
CA LEU A 176 13.98 3.28 -9.56
C LEU A 176 14.02 2.12 -8.53
N HIS A 177 15.17 1.86 -7.92
CA HIS A 177 15.32 0.92 -6.81
C HIS A 177 14.94 1.64 -5.51
N LYS A 178 13.67 1.57 -5.13
CA LYS A 178 13.09 2.25 -3.97
C LYS A 178 13.44 1.60 -2.62
N GLY A 179 14.03 0.41 -2.65
CA GLY A 179 14.43 -0.37 -1.48
C GLY A 179 15.69 -1.19 -1.77
N ILE A 180 15.95 -2.18 -0.92
CA ILE A 180 17.05 -3.13 -1.07
C ILE A 180 16.52 -4.54 -1.27
N LYS A 181 17.27 -5.38 -2.03
CA LYS A 181 17.02 -6.82 -2.07
C LYS A 181 18.06 -7.55 -1.26
N ILE A 182 17.60 -8.40 -0.34
CA ILE A 182 18.45 -9.19 0.54
C ILE A 182 18.30 -10.66 0.16
N LYS A 183 19.42 -11.29 -0.25
CA LYS A 183 19.49 -12.72 -0.51
C LYS A 183 19.83 -13.43 0.78
N ALA A 184 18.91 -14.26 1.25
CA ALA A 184 19.00 -15.06 2.47
C ALA A 184 18.84 -16.55 2.14
N LEU A 185 18.80 -17.39 3.16
CA LEU A 185 18.45 -18.81 3.00
C LEU A 185 17.00 -18.97 2.53
N ALA A 186 16.76 -19.99 1.74
CA ALA A 186 15.40 -20.38 1.36
C ALA A 186 14.55 -20.62 2.61
N ARG A 187 13.29 -20.15 2.57
CA ARG A 187 12.32 -20.27 3.68
C ARG A 187 12.73 -19.60 4.99
N ALA A 188 13.75 -18.72 4.97
CA ALA A 188 14.16 -17.98 6.15
C ALA A 188 12.99 -17.18 6.74
N ALA A 189 12.95 -17.10 8.08
CA ALA A 189 12.03 -16.23 8.79
C ALA A 189 12.46 -14.77 8.61
N VAL A 190 11.50 -13.92 8.23
CA VAL A 190 11.66 -12.48 8.16
C VAL A 190 11.09 -11.86 9.42
N ARG A 191 11.80 -10.92 9.97
CA ARG A 191 11.49 -10.28 11.26
C ARG A 191 11.24 -8.79 11.06
N SER A 192 10.42 -8.21 11.94
CA SER A 192 10.24 -6.77 12.02
C SER A 192 11.56 -6.09 12.36
N SER A 193 11.94 -5.08 11.58
CA SER A 193 13.18 -4.32 11.81
C SER A 193 13.10 -3.39 13.02
N ALA A 194 11.91 -2.91 13.36
CA ALA A 194 11.60 -2.03 14.48
C ALA A 194 10.18 -2.31 15.00
N PRO A 195 9.81 -1.86 16.24
CA PRO A 195 8.46 -2.04 16.75
C PRO A 195 7.47 -1.20 15.93
N GLY A 196 6.21 -1.65 15.85
CA GLY A 196 5.18 -0.92 15.12
C GLY A 196 3.85 -1.64 15.02
N GLU A 197 2.99 -1.16 14.15
CA GLU A 197 1.67 -1.70 13.85
C GLU A 197 1.59 -2.13 12.38
N ILE A 198 1.04 -3.32 12.14
CA ILE A 198 0.79 -3.83 10.78
C ILE A 198 -0.37 -3.03 10.16
N VAL A 199 -0.08 -2.24 9.15
CA VAL A 199 -1.09 -1.42 8.44
C VAL A 199 -1.48 -2.00 7.09
N TYR A 200 -0.78 -3.04 6.64
CA TYR A 200 -1.14 -3.83 5.47
C TYR A 200 -0.50 -5.22 5.55
N ALA A 201 -1.28 -6.25 5.21
CA ALA A 201 -0.83 -7.64 5.15
C ALA A 201 -1.57 -8.39 4.03
N GLY A 202 -1.04 -8.38 2.80
CA GLY A 202 -1.76 -8.91 1.64
C GLY A 202 -0.90 -9.11 0.41
N ASN A 203 -1.56 -9.37 -0.72
CA ASN A 203 -0.94 -9.55 -2.05
C ASN A 203 -1.57 -8.67 -3.14
N GLY A 204 -2.38 -7.69 -2.76
CA GLY A 204 -3.12 -6.82 -3.68
C GLY A 204 -2.25 -5.79 -4.43
N LEU A 205 -1.03 -5.50 -3.95
CA LEU A 205 -0.13 -4.55 -4.59
C LEU A 205 0.71 -5.22 -5.68
N ARG A 206 0.45 -4.83 -6.94
CA ARG A 206 1.17 -5.37 -8.10
C ARG A 206 2.68 -5.12 -7.97
N GLY A 207 3.49 -6.12 -8.25
CA GLY A 207 4.95 -6.05 -8.21
C GLY A 207 5.58 -6.42 -6.87
N TYR A 208 4.83 -6.37 -5.76
CA TYR A 208 5.35 -6.69 -4.43
C TYR A 208 5.09 -8.14 -3.98
N GLY A 209 4.18 -8.86 -4.67
CA GLY A 209 3.74 -10.17 -4.21
C GLY A 209 3.10 -10.11 -2.82
N LYS A 210 3.36 -11.09 -1.96
CA LYS A 210 2.92 -11.03 -0.57
C LYS A 210 3.75 -10.00 0.19
N LEU A 211 3.06 -8.97 0.70
CA LEU A 211 3.61 -7.76 1.28
C LEU A 211 3.07 -7.54 2.69
N VAL A 212 3.95 -7.15 3.59
CA VAL A 212 3.59 -6.59 4.91
C VAL A 212 4.14 -5.18 4.98
N ILE A 213 3.30 -4.22 5.42
CA ILE A 213 3.72 -2.85 5.72
C ILE A 213 3.53 -2.62 7.22
N ILE A 214 4.56 -2.09 7.86
CA ILE A 214 4.57 -1.75 9.30
C ILE A 214 4.68 -0.24 9.44
N LYS A 215 3.78 0.35 10.23
CA LYS A 215 3.84 1.73 10.67
C LYS A 215 4.62 1.81 11.98
N HIS A 216 5.73 2.54 11.97
CA HIS A 216 6.58 2.76 13.15
C HIS A 216 6.29 4.12 13.80
N SER A 217 5.93 5.11 12.99
CA SER A 217 5.43 6.43 13.42
C SER A 217 4.49 7.00 12.34
N GLU A 218 3.96 8.19 12.55
CA GLU A 218 3.09 8.84 11.55
C GLU A 218 3.80 9.05 10.19
N LEU A 219 5.11 9.21 10.21
CA LEU A 219 5.89 9.49 9.01
C LEU A 219 6.76 8.33 8.54
N LEU A 220 6.94 7.27 9.36
CA LEU A 220 7.93 6.22 9.09
C LEU A 220 7.29 4.86 8.92
N LEU A 221 7.44 4.28 7.74
CA LEU A 221 6.91 2.99 7.36
C LEU A 221 8.04 2.06 6.88
N SER A 222 7.91 0.75 7.13
CA SER A 222 8.72 -0.27 6.46
C SER A 222 7.87 -1.28 5.73
N ALA A 223 8.39 -1.82 4.62
CA ALA A 223 7.73 -2.81 3.79
C ALA A 223 8.62 -4.04 3.58
N TYR A 224 8.01 -5.20 3.67
CA TYR A 224 8.62 -6.52 3.52
C TYR A 224 7.86 -7.24 2.41
N ALA A 225 8.47 -7.40 1.25
CA ALA A 225 7.83 -7.95 0.05
C ALA A 225 8.53 -9.21 -0.48
N HIS A 226 7.90 -9.84 -1.49
CA HIS A 226 8.31 -11.11 -2.08
C HIS A 226 8.27 -12.28 -1.09
N ASN A 227 7.39 -12.19 -0.08
CA ASN A 227 7.22 -13.24 0.91
C ASN A 227 6.47 -14.44 0.31
N TYR A 228 6.69 -15.61 0.88
CA TYR A 228 5.91 -16.82 0.60
C TYR A 228 4.72 -16.94 1.56
N GLU A 229 4.94 -16.64 2.84
CA GLU A 229 3.92 -16.78 3.87
C GLU A 229 3.89 -15.53 4.76
N ILE A 230 2.69 -14.99 5.03
CA ILE A 230 2.46 -13.91 5.99
C ILE A 230 1.95 -14.55 7.29
N LEU A 231 2.54 -14.18 8.43
CA LEU A 231 2.27 -14.74 9.75
C LEU A 231 1.58 -13.75 10.70
N VAL A 232 1.30 -12.54 10.21
CA VAL A 232 0.70 -11.43 10.96
C VAL A 232 -0.55 -10.94 10.24
N ARG A 233 -1.36 -10.13 10.91
CA ARG A 233 -2.58 -9.52 10.36
C ARG A 233 -2.58 -8.02 10.58
N GLU A 234 -3.37 -7.32 9.79
CA GLU A 234 -3.60 -5.87 9.93
C GLU A 234 -4.13 -5.53 11.34
N GLY A 235 -3.70 -4.38 11.87
CA GLY A 235 -3.98 -3.93 13.23
C GLY A 235 -3.12 -4.60 14.31
N GLN A 236 -2.32 -5.61 13.98
CA GLN A 236 -1.46 -6.28 14.95
C GLN A 236 -0.24 -5.41 15.29
N ARG A 237 0.05 -5.23 16.58
CA ARG A 237 1.32 -4.66 17.03
C ARG A 237 2.42 -5.71 17.02
N VAL A 238 3.60 -5.31 16.65
CA VAL A 238 4.80 -6.16 16.57
C VAL A 238 5.97 -5.47 17.24
N ASP A 239 6.81 -6.29 17.89
CA ASP A 239 8.06 -5.86 18.49
C ASP A 239 9.23 -6.00 17.52
N THR A 240 10.36 -5.33 17.81
CA THR A 240 11.60 -5.54 17.07
C THR A 240 11.98 -7.02 17.07
N MET A 241 12.39 -7.54 15.92
CA MET A 241 12.81 -8.94 15.71
C MET A 241 11.69 -9.98 15.86
N GLN A 242 10.42 -9.58 16.02
CA GLN A 242 9.29 -10.49 15.93
C GLN A 242 9.17 -11.05 14.51
N ILE A 243 8.94 -12.37 14.39
CA ILE A 243 8.72 -13.01 13.09
C ILE A 243 7.39 -12.53 12.51
N ILE A 244 7.43 -12.05 11.26
CA ILE A 244 6.26 -11.49 10.56
C ILE A 244 5.91 -12.25 9.30
N THR A 245 6.93 -12.81 8.59
CA THR A 245 6.74 -13.57 7.36
C THR A 245 7.80 -14.65 7.20
N LYS A 246 7.66 -15.49 6.15
CA LYS A 246 8.71 -16.41 5.68
C LYS A 246 8.97 -16.18 4.20
N LEU A 247 10.22 -16.31 3.80
CA LEU A 247 10.63 -16.28 2.40
C LEU A 247 10.24 -17.56 1.67
N GLY A 248 10.16 -17.48 0.35
CA GLY A 248 10.01 -18.63 -0.53
C GLY A 248 11.33 -19.36 -0.80
N SER A 249 11.31 -20.26 -1.78
CA SER A 249 12.48 -21.00 -2.24
C SER A 249 13.58 -20.10 -2.83
N SER A 250 13.21 -18.95 -3.41
CA SER A 250 14.17 -17.95 -3.89
C SER A 250 15.03 -17.37 -2.78
N GLY A 251 14.56 -17.36 -1.53
CA GLY A 251 15.28 -16.76 -0.40
C GLY A 251 15.56 -15.26 -0.59
N THR A 252 14.76 -14.53 -1.35
CA THR A 252 14.99 -13.11 -1.62
C THR A 252 13.91 -12.27 -0.97
N LEU A 253 14.31 -11.37 -0.09
CA LEU A 253 13.45 -10.34 0.52
C LEU A 253 13.65 -9.03 -0.23
N TYR A 254 12.55 -8.36 -0.59
CA TYR A 254 12.58 -6.94 -0.91
C TYR A 254 12.19 -6.16 0.35
N PHE A 255 13.04 -5.23 0.75
CA PHE A 255 12.87 -4.40 1.94
C PHE A 255 12.98 -2.92 1.60
N GLU A 256 11.99 -2.14 1.99
CA GLU A 256 11.88 -0.71 1.69
C GLU A 256 11.51 0.06 2.96
N ILE A 257 12.09 1.23 3.15
CA ILE A 257 11.68 2.19 4.18
C ILE A 257 11.17 3.45 3.50
N ARG A 258 10.08 3.99 4.01
CA ARG A 258 9.55 5.30 3.59
C ARG A 258 9.48 6.26 4.75
N LYS A 259 9.94 7.46 4.51
CA LYS A 259 9.76 8.61 5.40
C LYS A 259 8.90 9.64 4.69
N ASP A 260 7.80 10.04 5.33
CA ASP A 260 6.84 11.00 4.75
C ASP A 260 6.36 10.61 3.33
N GLY A 261 6.04 9.31 3.16
CA GLY A 261 5.59 8.73 1.89
C GLY A 261 6.70 8.53 0.85
N LYS A 262 7.91 9.03 1.06
CA LYS A 262 9.02 8.94 0.10
C LYS A 262 10.00 7.83 0.46
N PRO A 263 10.48 7.05 -0.52
CA PRO A 263 11.50 6.04 -0.28
C PRO A 263 12.81 6.66 0.21
N VAL A 264 13.41 6.03 1.22
CA VAL A 264 14.72 6.40 1.77
C VAL A 264 15.63 5.18 1.81
N ASP A 265 16.95 5.40 1.85
CA ASP A 265 17.91 4.30 1.88
C ASP A 265 17.76 3.50 3.19
N PRO A 266 17.36 2.22 3.12
CA PRO A 266 17.21 1.39 4.32
C PRO A 266 18.54 1.16 5.05
N ALA A 267 19.68 1.19 4.37
CA ALA A 267 20.99 0.97 4.98
C ALA A 267 21.35 2.07 6.01
N SER A 268 20.77 3.27 5.86
CA SER A 268 20.96 4.38 6.81
C SER A 268 20.24 4.17 8.16
N TYR A 269 19.26 3.26 8.20
CA TYR A 269 18.48 2.94 9.40
C TYR A 269 18.95 1.66 10.09
N LEU A 270 19.39 0.66 9.29
CA LEU A 270 19.73 -0.66 9.78
C LEU A 270 21.09 -0.64 10.50
N ASN A 271 21.12 -1.05 11.77
CA ASN A 271 22.37 -1.18 12.52
C ASN A 271 23.18 -2.36 11.96
N GLN A 272 24.47 -2.12 11.74
CA GLN A 272 25.43 -3.14 11.36
C GLN A 272 25.70 -4.11 12.51
#